data_00edb25564348572956b1bf9680f26c6
#
_entry.id   00edb25564348572956b1bf9680f26c6
#
_cell.length_a   1.000
_cell.length_b   1.000
_cell.length_c   1.000
_cell.angle_alpha   90.00
_cell.angle_beta   90.00
_cell.angle_gamma   90.00
#
_symmetry.space_group_name_H-M   'P 1'
#
loop_
_entity.id
_entity.type
_entity.pdbx_description
1 polymer ?
#
loop_
_entity_poly.entity_id
_entity_poly.type
_entity_poly.pdbx_seq_one_letter_code
_entity_poly.pdbx_strand_id
1 'polypeptide(L)'
;IVKDIQDAELDSTYRERRYTSIDRSYYEEIVEGMRAAVTGVTGSATCRIAGAILPGVEVCGKTGTAQNRGHDHSAFIGFAPMDKPKIAIAVYVENGGWGATYGVPYGALMMEQYLNGKLSPASEERAEEMSNRVIMYGDEER
;
A
#
# COMPACT_ATOMS: atom_id res chain seq x y z
N ILE A 1 9.55 -13.79 4.97
CA ILE A 1 10.59 -14.84 4.87
C ILE A 1 11.45 -14.50 3.67
N VAL A 2 12.69 -14.12 3.89
CA VAL A 2 13.66 -13.88 2.81
C VAL A 2 14.04 -15.24 2.23
N LYS A 3 13.97 -15.39 0.91
CA LYS A 3 14.33 -16.64 0.23
C LYS A 3 15.83 -16.71 -0.04
N ASP A 4 16.37 -15.57 -0.46
CA ASP A 4 17.75 -15.47 -0.89
C ASP A 4 18.25 -14.03 -0.79
N ILE A 5 19.55 -13.84 -0.64
CA ILE A 5 20.24 -12.56 -0.74
C ILE A 5 21.43 -12.80 -1.67
N GLN A 6 21.54 -12.00 -2.71
CA GLN A 6 22.61 -12.11 -3.69
C GLN A 6 23.97 -11.95 -3.01
N ASP A 7 24.89 -12.87 -3.31
CA ASP A 7 26.27 -12.87 -2.81
C ASP A 7 26.45 -12.92 -1.28
N ALA A 8 25.40 -13.36 -0.54
CA ALA A 8 25.47 -13.50 0.91
C ALA A 8 24.81 -14.81 1.39
N GLU A 9 25.38 -15.41 2.41
CA GLU A 9 24.75 -16.55 3.08
C GLU A 9 23.61 -16.05 3.98
N LEU A 10 22.41 -16.56 3.75
CA LEU A 10 21.23 -16.15 4.51
C LEU A 10 21.22 -16.78 5.90
N ASP A 11 21.31 -15.98 6.93
CA ASP A 11 21.19 -16.42 8.32
C ASP A 11 19.88 -17.17 8.55
N SER A 12 19.94 -18.25 9.32
CA SER A 12 18.80 -19.12 9.61
C SER A 12 17.63 -18.37 10.26
N THR A 13 17.89 -17.32 10.99
CA THR A 13 16.86 -16.48 11.64
C THR A 13 15.90 -15.82 10.65
N TYR A 14 16.33 -15.57 9.40
CA TYR A 14 15.47 -15.05 8.34
C TYR A 14 14.60 -16.11 7.65
N ARG A 15 14.86 -17.38 7.91
CA ARG A 15 14.08 -18.52 7.37
C ARG A 15 13.02 -19.00 8.35
N GLU A 16 13.15 -18.68 9.62
CA GLU A 16 12.21 -19.10 10.65
C GLU A 16 10.93 -18.25 10.63
N ARG A 17 9.78 -18.92 10.74
CA ARG A 17 8.51 -18.22 10.93
C ARG A 17 8.43 -17.71 12.35
N ARG A 18 8.24 -16.43 12.50
CA ARG A 18 7.95 -15.80 13.78
C ARG A 18 6.45 -15.72 13.97
N TYR A 19 5.99 -16.18 15.11
CA TYR A 19 4.59 -16.08 15.50
C TYR A 19 4.44 -15.01 16.56
N THR A 20 3.36 -14.26 16.47
CA THR A 20 2.98 -13.29 17.50
C THR A 20 2.11 -13.98 18.56
N SER A 21 2.15 -13.47 19.79
CA SER A 21 1.28 -13.91 20.90
C SER A 21 -0.06 -13.16 20.91
N ILE A 22 -0.31 -12.30 19.92
CA ILE A 22 -1.55 -11.51 19.83
C ILE A 22 -2.68 -12.41 19.38
N ASP A 23 -3.83 -12.31 20.05
CA ASP A 23 -5.02 -13.09 19.71
C ASP A 23 -5.51 -12.75 18.29
N ARG A 24 -5.98 -13.78 17.59
CA ARG A 24 -6.43 -13.66 16.21
C ARG A 24 -7.60 -12.67 16.04
N SER A 25 -8.47 -12.56 17.01
CA SER A 25 -9.64 -11.66 16.98
C SER A 25 -9.24 -10.20 16.74
N TYR A 26 -8.12 -9.76 17.32
CA TYR A 26 -7.63 -8.38 17.10
C TYR A 26 -7.19 -8.13 15.66
N TYR A 27 -6.68 -9.16 14.98
CA TYR A 27 -6.35 -9.03 13.55
C TYR A 27 -7.61 -8.88 12.69
N GLU A 28 -8.70 -9.54 13.03
CA GLU A 28 -9.95 -9.45 12.30
C GLU A 28 -10.52 -8.03 12.37
N GLU A 29 -10.48 -7.40 13.54
CA GLU A 29 -10.88 -6.00 13.72
C GLU A 29 -9.99 -5.02 12.91
N ILE A 30 -8.67 -5.23 12.91
CA ILE A 30 -7.72 -4.41 12.12
C ILE A 30 -8.00 -4.57 10.62
N VAL A 31 -8.22 -5.78 10.15
CA VAL A 31 -8.52 -6.07 8.74
C VAL A 31 -9.80 -5.37 8.31
N GLU A 32 -10.86 -5.40 9.12
CA GLU A 32 -12.10 -4.66 8.86
C GLU A 32 -11.86 -3.15 8.81
N GLY A 33 -11.05 -2.61 9.72
CA GLY A 33 -10.65 -1.21 9.69
C GLY A 33 -9.86 -0.84 8.41
N MET A 34 -8.98 -1.71 7.95
CA MET A 34 -8.25 -1.53 6.69
C MET A 34 -9.17 -1.62 5.46
N ARG A 35 -10.17 -2.51 5.48
CA ARG A 35 -11.22 -2.58 4.45
C ARG A 35 -12.05 -1.29 4.44
N ALA A 36 -12.47 -0.82 5.61
CA ALA A 36 -13.23 0.41 5.75
C ALA A 36 -12.49 1.65 5.22
N ALA A 37 -11.17 1.70 5.35
CA ALA A 37 -10.35 2.78 4.79
C ALA A 37 -10.37 2.81 3.25
N VAL A 38 -10.66 1.69 2.59
CA VAL A 38 -10.84 1.60 1.13
C VAL A 38 -12.30 1.87 0.75
N THR A 39 -13.26 1.25 1.43
CA THR A 39 -14.67 1.34 1.08
C THR A 39 -15.35 2.64 1.52
N GLY A 40 -14.85 3.28 2.56
CA GLY A 40 -15.40 4.52 3.10
C GLY A 40 -16.62 4.33 3.98
N VAL A 41 -16.89 3.13 4.46
CA VAL A 41 -18.09 2.84 5.28
C VAL A 41 -18.07 3.58 6.61
N THR A 42 -16.89 3.90 7.15
CA THR A 42 -16.73 4.54 8.47
C THR A 42 -16.18 5.97 8.45
N GLY A 43 -16.17 6.64 7.31
CA GLY A 43 -15.71 8.04 7.22
C GLY A 43 -14.68 8.30 6.13
N SER A 44 -13.44 8.67 6.47
CA SER A 44 -12.43 9.02 5.47
C SER A 44 -11.93 7.80 4.72
N ALA A 45 -12.40 7.62 3.48
CA ALA A 45 -11.87 6.60 2.57
C ALA A 45 -10.51 7.03 2.00
N THR A 46 -9.50 7.12 2.85
CA THR A 46 -8.16 7.58 2.44
C THR A 46 -7.50 6.67 1.40
N CYS A 47 -7.94 5.41 1.34
CA CYS A 47 -7.46 4.41 0.36
C CYS A 47 -8.47 4.13 -0.77
N ARG A 48 -9.48 4.99 -0.99
CA ARG A 48 -10.55 4.76 -1.99
C ARG A 48 -10.04 4.47 -3.39
N ILE A 49 -8.94 5.09 -3.79
CA ILE A 49 -8.31 4.87 -5.09
C ILE A 49 -7.94 3.40 -5.29
N ALA A 50 -7.52 2.69 -4.25
CA ALA A 50 -7.20 1.27 -4.35
C ALA A 50 -8.42 0.41 -4.75
N GLY A 51 -9.59 0.70 -4.18
CA GLY A 51 -10.83 0.05 -4.59
C GLY A 51 -11.29 0.41 -6.00
N ALA A 52 -11.00 1.63 -6.46
CA ALA A 52 -11.31 2.06 -7.82
C ALA A 52 -10.41 1.42 -8.89
N ILE A 53 -9.13 1.21 -8.56
CA ILE A 53 -8.15 0.54 -9.45
C ILE A 53 -8.42 -0.96 -9.53
N LEU A 54 -8.91 -1.56 -8.45
CA LEU A 54 -9.15 -3.00 -8.33
C LEU A 54 -10.66 -3.30 -8.16
N PRO A 55 -11.50 -2.97 -9.15
CA PRO A 55 -12.93 -3.21 -9.03
C PRO A 55 -13.24 -4.70 -8.88
N GLY A 56 -14.10 -5.03 -7.91
CA GLY A 56 -14.48 -6.40 -7.61
C GLY A 56 -13.48 -7.20 -6.77
N VAL A 57 -12.37 -6.58 -6.37
CA VAL A 57 -11.41 -7.15 -5.42
C VAL A 57 -11.53 -6.40 -4.09
N GLU A 58 -11.74 -7.13 -3.01
CA GLU A 58 -11.70 -6.53 -1.68
C GLU A 58 -10.25 -6.24 -1.29
N VAL A 59 -9.89 -4.96 -1.35
CA VAL A 59 -8.58 -4.46 -0.94
C VAL A 59 -8.66 -3.97 0.49
N CYS A 60 -7.68 -4.32 1.28
CA CYS A 60 -7.44 -3.80 2.61
C CYS A 60 -6.20 -2.92 2.60
N GLY A 61 -6.29 -1.71 3.16
CA GLY A 61 -5.18 -0.78 3.14
C GLY A 61 -5.21 0.28 4.22
N LYS A 62 -4.06 0.89 4.48
CA LYS A 62 -3.92 2.01 5.42
C LYS A 62 -2.86 2.98 4.89
N THR A 63 -3.23 4.24 4.87
CA THR A 63 -2.30 5.34 4.59
C THR A 63 -1.52 5.73 5.83
N GLY A 64 -0.33 6.23 5.62
CA GLY A 64 0.46 6.94 6.60
C GLY A 64 1.02 8.23 6.01
N THR A 65 1.24 9.20 6.87
CA THR A 65 2.00 10.40 6.56
C THR A 65 3.07 10.51 7.63
N ALA A 66 4.30 10.21 7.27
CA ALA A 66 5.40 10.22 8.21
C ALA A 66 6.01 11.63 8.24
N GLN A 67 5.87 12.28 9.39
CA GLN A 67 6.40 13.64 9.58
C GLN A 67 7.93 13.64 9.53
N ASN A 68 8.49 14.63 8.86
CA ASN A 68 9.93 14.86 8.74
C ASN A 68 10.28 16.34 8.91
N ARG A 69 11.55 16.66 9.08
CA ARG A 69 12.02 18.08 9.19
C ARG A 69 11.80 18.91 7.92
N GLY A 70 11.67 18.24 6.76
CA GLY A 70 11.31 18.85 5.49
C GLY A 70 9.84 18.57 5.14
N HIS A 71 9.62 17.96 3.99
CA HIS A 71 8.30 17.50 3.58
C HIS A 71 7.99 16.13 4.15
N ASP A 72 6.73 15.91 4.48
CA ASP A 72 6.24 14.63 4.99
C ASP A 72 6.42 13.52 3.94
N HIS A 73 6.56 12.30 4.41
CA HIS A 73 6.68 11.13 3.54
C HIS A 73 5.34 10.45 3.37
N SER A 74 5.01 10.11 2.13
CA SER A 74 3.81 9.36 1.77
C SER A 74 4.01 7.88 2.02
N ALA A 75 3.15 7.26 2.82
CA ALA A 75 3.21 5.83 3.10
C ALA A 75 1.86 5.15 2.86
N PHE A 76 1.93 3.92 2.42
CA PHE A 76 0.78 3.03 2.27
C PHE A 76 1.18 1.60 2.55
N ILE A 77 0.35 0.90 3.29
CA ILE A 77 0.42 -0.56 3.41
C ILE A 77 -0.92 -1.15 2.99
N GLY A 78 -0.89 -2.29 2.35
CA GLY A 78 -2.12 -2.96 1.96
C GLY A 78 -1.92 -4.39 1.52
N PHE A 79 -3.03 -5.09 1.37
CA PHE A 79 -3.06 -6.45 0.84
C PHE A 79 -4.37 -6.72 0.11
N ALA A 80 -4.34 -7.70 -0.77
CA ALA A 80 -5.51 -8.12 -1.56
C ALA A 80 -5.39 -9.57 -2.06
N PRO A 81 -6.52 -10.24 -2.29
CA PRO A 81 -7.85 -9.95 -1.78
C PRO A 81 -7.92 -10.06 -0.25
N MET A 82 -8.98 -9.49 0.38
CA MET A 82 -9.18 -9.61 1.84
C MET A 82 -9.28 -11.07 2.29
N ASP A 83 -10.10 -11.86 1.60
CA ASP A 83 -10.12 -13.31 1.78
C ASP A 83 -9.01 -13.96 0.95
N LYS A 84 -8.20 -14.79 1.59
CA LYS A 84 -7.04 -15.48 0.99
C LYS A 84 -6.07 -14.53 0.26
N PRO A 85 -5.39 -13.64 0.98
CA PRO A 85 -4.47 -12.66 0.41
C PRO A 85 -3.40 -13.30 -0.48
N LYS A 86 -3.22 -12.74 -1.67
CA LYS A 86 -2.21 -13.17 -2.64
C LYS A 86 -1.01 -12.23 -2.70
N ILE A 87 -1.22 -10.98 -2.32
CA ILE A 87 -0.19 -9.95 -2.28
C ILE A 87 -0.35 -9.07 -1.05
N ALA A 88 0.75 -8.74 -0.42
CA ALA A 88 0.87 -7.65 0.54
C ALA A 88 1.93 -6.68 0.04
N ILE A 89 1.70 -5.39 0.20
CA ILE A 89 2.59 -4.34 -0.28
C ILE A 89 2.80 -3.27 0.79
N ALA A 90 3.99 -2.72 0.81
CA ALA A 90 4.32 -1.50 1.52
C ALA A 90 4.97 -0.52 0.54
N VAL A 91 4.46 0.68 0.48
CA VAL A 91 4.95 1.77 -0.37
C VAL A 91 5.38 2.91 0.52
N TYR A 92 6.55 3.44 0.25
CA TYR A 92 7.09 4.61 0.93
C TYR A 92 7.68 5.56 -0.12
N VAL A 93 7.18 6.79 -0.16
CA VAL A 93 7.63 7.82 -1.10
C VAL A 93 8.18 8.97 -0.28
N GLU A 94 9.49 9.14 -0.31
CA GLU A 94 10.16 10.24 0.39
C GLU A 94 9.65 11.58 -0.13
N ASN A 95 9.32 12.46 0.84
CA ASN A 95 8.81 13.80 0.56
C ASN A 95 7.53 13.84 -0.28
N GLY A 96 6.82 12.71 -0.37
CA GLY A 96 5.59 12.58 -1.15
C GLY A 96 4.33 13.13 -0.46
N GLY A 97 4.47 13.70 0.75
CA GLY A 97 3.33 14.26 1.47
C GLY A 97 2.31 13.20 1.90
N TRP A 98 1.07 13.41 1.52
CA TRP A 98 -0.02 12.56 1.97
C TRP A 98 0.00 11.16 1.34
N GLY A 99 -0.20 10.12 2.18
CA GLY A 99 -0.22 8.73 1.73
C GLY A 99 -1.23 8.43 0.62
N ALA A 100 -2.36 9.13 0.61
CA ALA A 100 -3.38 9.00 -0.42
C ALA A 100 -2.94 9.53 -1.80
N THR A 101 -1.98 10.46 -1.85
CA THR A 101 -1.55 11.13 -3.09
C THR A 101 -0.62 10.25 -3.92
N TYR A 102 0.33 9.58 -3.27
CA TYR A 102 1.35 8.75 -3.95
C TYR A 102 1.32 7.30 -3.50
N GLY A 103 1.34 7.05 -2.19
CA GLY A 103 1.44 5.69 -1.64
C GLY A 103 0.33 4.76 -2.13
N VAL A 104 -0.92 5.22 -2.03
CA VAL A 104 -2.09 4.41 -2.43
C VAL A 104 -2.11 4.13 -3.93
N PRO A 105 -1.99 5.12 -4.83
CA PRO A 105 -2.00 4.85 -6.28
C PRO A 105 -0.89 3.90 -6.71
N TYR A 106 0.35 4.11 -6.27
CA TYR A 106 1.45 3.21 -6.61
C TYR A 106 1.19 1.78 -6.10
N GLY A 107 0.78 1.64 -4.85
CA GLY A 107 0.49 0.33 -4.28
C GLY A 107 -0.64 -0.39 -5.00
N ALA A 108 -1.72 0.32 -5.33
CA ALA A 108 -2.87 -0.25 -6.02
C ALA A 108 -2.55 -0.68 -7.46
N LEU A 109 -1.79 0.12 -8.21
CA LEU A 109 -1.33 -0.23 -9.57
C LEU A 109 -0.45 -1.48 -9.55
N MET A 110 0.46 -1.58 -8.58
CA MET A 110 1.31 -2.77 -8.42
C MET A 110 0.49 -4.00 -8.03
N MET A 111 -0.53 -3.86 -7.18
CA MET A 111 -1.46 -4.94 -6.85
C MET A 111 -2.25 -5.40 -8.07
N GLU A 112 -2.78 -4.46 -8.88
CA GLU A 112 -3.52 -4.78 -10.09
C GLU A 112 -2.64 -5.53 -11.09
N GLN A 113 -1.44 -5.05 -11.34
CA GLN A 113 -0.48 -5.71 -12.22
C GLN A 113 -0.18 -7.14 -11.75
N TYR A 114 -0.01 -7.34 -10.44
CA TYR A 114 0.28 -8.67 -9.89
C TYR A 114 -0.91 -9.61 -9.98
N LEU A 115 -2.10 -9.15 -9.62
CA LEU A 115 -3.31 -9.98 -9.53
C LEU A 115 -3.88 -10.33 -10.91
N ASN A 116 -3.83 -9.38 -11.85
CA ASN A 116 -4.44 -9.51 -13.18
C ASN A 116 -3.40 -9.82 -14.28
N GLY A 117 -2.09 -9.77 -13.96
CA GLY A 117 -1.01 -9.94 -14.93
C GLY A 117 -0.80 -8.74 -15.86
N LYS A 118 -1.68 -7.76 -15.82
CA LYS A 118 -1.63 -6.51 -16.61
C LYS A 118 -2.44 -5.42 -15.94
N LEU A 119 -2.15 -4.17 -16.30
CA LEU A 119 -2.98 -3.02 -15.94
C LEU A 119 -4.20 -2.93 -16.87
N SER A 120 -5.28 -2.36 -16.37
CA SER A 120 -6.40 -1.92 -17.20
C SER A 120 -6.03 -0.64 -17.96
N PRO A 121 -6.70 -0.28 -19.07
CA PRO A 121 -6.40 0.95 -19.81
C PRO A 121 -6.44 2.21 -18.94
N ALA A 122 -7.39 2.31 -18.02
CA ALA A 122 -7.50 3.43 -17.10
C ALA A 122 -6.33 3.45 -16.08
N SER A 123 -5.82 2.29 -15.72
CA SER A 123 -4.66 2.17 -14.85
C SER A 123 -3.35 2.43 -15.56
N GLU A 124 -3.24 2.10 -16.85
CA GLU A 124 -2.10 2.48 -17.69
C GLU A 124 -1.97 4.01 -17.81
N GLU A 125 -3.09 4.70 -18.10
CA GLU A 125 -3.14 6.16 -18.14
C GLU A 125 -2.72 6.76 -16.79
N ARG A 126 -3.23 6.23 -15.69
CA ARG A 126 -2.86 6.66 -14.35
C ARG A 126 -1.39 6.37 -14.04
N ALA A 127 -0.84 5.24 -14.45
CA ALA A 127 0.55 4.90 -14.26
C ALA A 127 1.47 5.87 -15.01
N GLU A 128 1.09 6.26 -16.24
CA GLU A 128 1.78 7.27 -17.02
C GLU A 128 1.71 8.64 -16.34
N GLU A 129 0.53 9.08 -15.90
CA GLU A 129 0.38 10.31 -15.13
C GLU A 129 1.29 10.32 -13.89
N MET A 130 1.27 9.23 -13.10
CA MET A 130 2.06 9.11 -11.88
C MET A 130 3.57 9.10 -12.17
N SER A 131 4.02 8.51 -13.28
CA SER A 131 5.44 8.47 -13.66
C SER A 131 5.97 9.84 -14.07
N ASN A 132 5.09 10.71 -14.58
CA ASN A 132 5.44 12.07 -15.02
C ASN A 132 5.29 13.12 -13.92
N ARG A 133 4.78 12.73 -12.75
CA ARG A 133 4.65 13.67 -11.62
C ARG A 133 5.99 14.05 -11.05
N VAL A 134 6.17 15.35 -10.88
CA VAL A 134 7.32 15.92 -10.17
C VAL A 134 6.86 16.31 -8.78
N ILE A 135 7.56 15.84 -7.76
CA ILE A 135 7.33 16.25 -6.37
C ILE A 135 7.97 17.64 -6.22
N MET A 136 7.13 18.66 -6.09
CA MET A 136 7.59 20.04 -5.89
C MET A 136 7.91 20.25 -4.41
N TYR A 137 9.14 20.61 -4.13
CA TYR A 137 9.58 21.04 -2.81
C TYR A 137 9.45 22.56 -2.72
N GLY A 138 8.30 23.07 -2.28
CA GLY A 138 8.06 24.50 -2.16
C GLY A 138 7.14 24.83 -0.98
N ASP A 139 7.20 26.06 -0.49
CA ASP A 139 6.46 26.57 0.67
C ASP A 139 4.94 26.72 0.44
N GLU A 140 4.39 26.24 -0.67
CA GLU A 140 3.02 26.53 -1.11
C GLU A 140 1.96 25.50 -0.68
N GLU A 141 2.33 24.43 0.06
CA GLU A 141 1.37 23.43 0.58
C GLU A 141 1.43 23.30 2.11
N ARG A 142 1.25 24.40 2.82
CA ARG A 142 0.96 24.37 4.25
C ARG A 142 -0.45 24.86 4.53
#